data_4e1e5dd8a67feeb8e5e0396040bb07fd
#
_entry.id   4e1e5dd8a67feeb8e5e0396040bb07fd
#
_cell.length_a   1.000
_cell.length_b   1.000
_cell.length_c   1.000
_cell.angle_alpha   90.00
_cell.angle_beta   90.00
_cell.angle_gamma   90.00
#
_symmetry.space_group_name_H-M   'P 1'
#
loop_
_entity.id
_entity.type
_entity.pdbx_description
1 polymer ?
#
loop_
_entity_poly.entity_id
_entity_poly.type
_entity_poly.pdbx_seq_one_letter_code
_entity_poly.pdbx_strand_id
1 'polypeptide(L)'
;TFPMLTSGDRFWRDYTITASVRMFTTKWGNAGIGFCCQNSANLLVLVFEEHELRLEYRHKEEVTVLDSVPFDYNCDDTYVLKAEIKGSHVICSVDDKVYFDLDTEYARQGGKVAITATIPTQFGFVNVTTSESTAASIDAARNAYKAECEDAQAHYPKMKLLKKIDLKGCGTGRQLRFGHLLGNGEYQMVMAQCQKRVNRDAYGTISCLTAFDLDGNILWQHGEPTDNHDIGTISADMPMQIYDIDGDGFDEVITAKNFEVLILDGKTGEVKKRAKTPFSTPEEDGTIIGVPDKIYAFDRINPDGMRICNFRGLDKPRDILIKDRYCRVYALNDDLEVMWHFQSDKNTGHFPFAIDINGDGHDELLVGYNMLDCHGNKMWTMPVNEDHIDEIVPGRFESGPHKGTKFFACVAGKEGFLISDFNGKLLKKDGIGHAQ
;
A
#
# COMPACT_ATOMS: atom_id res chain seq x y z
N THR A 1 4.45 11.83 -6.65
CA THR A 1 5.73 11.59 -5.92
C THR A 1 6.87 12.23 -6.68
N PHE A 2 7.70 13.00 -6.00
CA PHE A 2 8.89 13.61 -6.59
C PHE A 2 10.06 12.63 -6.48
N PRO A 3 10.74 12.27 -7.58
CA PRO A 3 11.95 11.44 -7.53
C PRO A 3 13.02 12.14 -6.69
N MET A 4 13.62 11.43 -5.73
CA MET A 4 14.68 12.01 -4.92
C MET A 4 15.67 10.96 -4.41
N LEU A 5 16.88 11.38 -4.18
CA LEU A 5 17.92 10.64 -3.46
C LEU A 5 18.22 11.39 -2.18
N THR A 6 18.08 10.75 -1.02
CA THR A 6 18.30 11.37 0.28
C THR A 6 19.56 10.84 0.97
N SER A 7 20.21 11.70 1.76
CA SER A 7 21.36 11.35 2.60
C SER A 7 21.29 12.06 3.94
N GLY A 8 21.97 11.53 4.95
CA GLY A 8 22.00 12.07 6.30
C GLY A 8 20.99 11.41 7.23
N ASP A 9 20.73 12.04 8.36
CA ASP A 9 19.75 11.58 9.33
C ASP A 9 18.87 12.70 9.87
N ARG A 10 17.84 12.32 10.63
CA ARG A 10 16.85 13.24 11.19
C ARG A 10 17.39 14.22 12.25
N PHE A 11 18.61 14.01 12.75
CA PHE A 11 19.25 14.84 13.75
C PHE A 11 20.03 16.00 13.13
N TRP A 12 20.21 16.01 11.80
CA TRP A 12 20.91 17.07 11.11
C TRP A 12 20.17 18.39 11.24
N ARG A 13 20.89 19.43 11.67
CA ARG A 13 20.39 20.81 11.80
C ARG A 13 21.55 21.79 11.72
N ASP A 14 21.28 23.04 11.43
CA ASP A 14 22.28 24.10 11.33
C ASP A 14 23.45 23.71 10.43
N TYR A 15 23.14 23.41 9.19
CA TYR A 15 24.11 22.94 8.19
C TYR A 15 23.99 23.72 6.89
N THR A 16 24.97 23.55 6.04
CA THR A 16 24.95 24.05 4.67
C THR A 16 25.01 22.87 3.71
N ILE A 17 24.06 22.81 2.77
CA ILE A 17 24.14 21.91 1.61
C ILE A 17 24.57 22.72 0.38
N THR A 18 25.49 22.15 -0.40
CA THR A 18 25.95 22.70 -1.69
C THR A 18 25.99 21.57 -2.71
N ALA A 19 25.43 21.79 -3.90
CA ALA A 19 25.46 20.80 -4.97
C ALA A 19 25.60 21.48 -6.34
N SER A 20 26.38 20.85 -7.23
CA SER A 20 26.42 21.28 -8.64
C SER A 20 25.35 20.56 -9.44
N VAL A 21 24.60 21.31 -10.24
CA VAL A 21 23.43 20.85 -10.99
C VAL A 21 23.53 21.32 -12.43
N ARG A 22 23.37 20.40 -13.39
CA ARG A 22 23.22 20.68 -14.80
C ARG A 22 21.97 20.01 -15.34
N MET A 23 21.04 20.79 -15.86
CA MET A 23 19.85 20.32 -16.54
C MET A 23 20.09 20.17 -18.04
N PHE A 24 19.49 19.15 -18.66
CA PHE A 24 19.61 18.90 -20.12
C PHE A 24 18.36 19.34 -20.90
N THR A 25 17.40 19.97 -20.25
CA THR A 25 16.22 20.55 -20.85
C THR A 25 15.71 21.71 -20.01
N THR A 26 15.05 22.67 -20.65
CA THR A 26 14.37 23.80 -20.01
C THR A 26 12.86 23.60 -19.97
N LYS A 27 12.36 22.39 -20.32
CA LYS A 27 10.92 22.14 -20.49
C LYS A 27 10.41 21.16 -19.44
N TRP A 28 9.24 21.47 -18.84
CA TRP A 28 8.37 20.58 -18.10
C TRP A 28 9.01 19.81 -16.95
N GLY A 29 9.44 20.50 -15.96
CA GLY A 29 9.87 19.87 -14.74
C GLY A 29 10.90 20.66 -13.98
N ASN A 30 11.40 20.05 -12.92
CA ASN A 30 12.27 20.71 -11.98
C ASN A 30 13.51 19.88 -11.66
N ALA A 31 14.54 20.58 -11.15
CA ALA A 31 15.72 19.98 -10.60
C ALA A 31 16.31 20.87 -9.50
N GLY A 32 16.81 20.28 -8.42
CA GLY A 32 17.38 21.05 -7.33
C GLY A 32 17.80 20.23 -6.13
N ILE A 33 17.93 20.91 -5.01
CA ILE A 33 18.35 20.35 -3.72
C ILE A 33 17.22 20.42 -2.70
N GLY A 34 17.07 19.35 -1.94
CA GLY A 34 16.17 19.30 -0.78
C GLY A 34 16.94 19.37 0.53
N PHE A 35 16.34 19.96 1.54
CA PHE A 35 16.90 20.08 2.88
C PHE A 35 15.79 20.08 3.93
N CYS A 36 16.16 19.92 5.20
CA CYS A 36 15.23 19.73 6.29
C CYS A 36 14.23 18.59 6.03
N CYS A 37 14.70 17.53 5.35
CA CYS A 37 13.87 16.41 4.97
C CYS A 37 13.53 15.54 6.18
N GLN A 38 12.28 15.55 6.61
CA GLN A 38 11.78 14.66 7.66
C GLN A 38 11.49 13.26 7.07
N ASN A 39 10.94 13.24 5.90
CA ASN A 39 10.67 12.05 5.09
C ASN A 39 10.52 12.47 3.61
N SER A 40 10.17 11.53 2.73
CA SER A 40 10.02 11.79 1.29
C SER A 40 8.87 12.75 0.93
N ALA A 41 8.01 13.08 1.88
CA ALA A 41 6.85 13.92 1.67
C ALA A 41 6.88 15.24 2.46
N ASN A 42 7.93 15.49 3.26
CA ASN A 42 8.02 16.70 4.10
C ASN A 42 9.45 17.25 4.05
N LEU A 43 9.67 18.29 3.25
CA LEU A 43 10.98 18.89 3.03
C LEU A 43 10.88 20.30 2.45
N LEU A 44 11.93 21.08 2.66
CA LEU A 44 12.20 22.29 1.90
C LEU A 44 12.99 21.96 0.64
N VAL A 45 12.74 22.66 -0.45
CA VAL A 45 13.40 22.43 -1.74
C VAL A 45 13.75 23.73 -2.42
N LEU A 46 14.99 23.86 -2.85
CA LEU A 46 15.44 24.91 -3.76
C LEU A 46 15.54 24.30 -5.14
N VAL A 47 14.68 24.73 -6.08
CA VAL A 47 14.56 24.15 -7.42
C VAL A 47 14.54 25.17 -8.52
N PHE A 48 15.14 24.78 -9.64
CA PHE A 48 14.83 25.38 -10.94
C PHE A 48 13.54 24.74 -11.47
N GLU A 49 12.57 25.53 -11.82
CA GLU A 49 11.33 25.08 -12.44
C GLU A 49 10.94 26.02 -13.57
N GLU A 50 10.98 25.52 -14.81
CA GLU A 50 10.75 26.31 -16.03
C GLU A 50 11.66 27.54 -16.10
N HIS A 51 11.11 28.75 -15.91
CA HIS A 51 11.82 30.03 -15.96
C HIS A 51 11.96 30.69 -14.59
N GLU A 52 11.88 29.90 -13.52
CA GLU A 52 11.97 30.39 -12.14
C GLU A 52 12.94 29.59 -11.29
N LEU A 53 13.56 30.27 -10.34
CA LEU A 53 14.14 29.64 -9.16
C LEU A 53 13.13 29.78 -8.03
N ARG A 54 12.75 28.65 -7.42
CA ARG A 54 11.76 28.61 -6.34
C ARG A 54 12.34 28.03 -5.06
N LEU A 55 11.93 28.58 -3.94
CA LEU A 55 12.03 27.98 -2.63
C LEU A 55 10.65 27.46 -2.24
N GLU A 56 10.53 26.13 -2.09
CA GLU A 56 9.27 25.45 -1.85
C GLU A 56 9.31 24.69 -0.52
N TYR A 57 8.15 24.61 0.13
CA TYR A 57 7.87 23.58 1.13
C TYR A 57 6.94 22.54 0.53
N ARG A 58 7.37 21.29 0.53
CA ARG A 58 6.60 20.16 0.08
C ARG A 58 6.06 19.41 1.28
N HIS A 59 4.74 19.32 1.39
CA HIS A 59 4.06 18.58 2.43
C HIS A 59 3.06 17.60 1.82
N LYS A 60 3.36 16.31 1.90
CA LYS A 60 2.59 15.26 1.23
C LYS A 60 2.59 15.48 -0.30
N GLU A 61 1.41 15.70 -0.89
CA GLU A 61 1.27 16.01 -2.33
C GLU A 61 1.13 17.52 -2.60
N GLU A 62 1.10 18.33 -1.55
CA GLU A 62 0.96 19.78 -1.66
C GLU A 62 2.33 20.46 -1.75
N VAL A 63 2.41 21.47 -2.61
CA VAL A 63 3.58 22.33 -2.77
C VAL A 63 3.19 23.75 -2.41
N THR A 64 3.87 24.30 -1.42
CA THR A 64 3.74 25.71 -1.03
C THR A 64 4.99 26.45 -1.50
N VAL A 65 4.85 27.36 -2.46
CA VAL A 65 5.94 28.25 -2.87
C VAL A 65 6.11 29.31 -1.78
N LEU A 66 7.28 29.30 -1.12
CA LEU A 66 7.60 30.27 -0.07
C LEU A 66 8.11 31.58 -0.68
N ASP A 67 8.90 31.44 -1.75
CA ASP A 67 9.38 32.59 -2.53
C ASP A 67 9.81 32.11 -3.92
N SER A 68 9.79 33.02 -4.93
CA SER A 68 10.23 32.74 -6.28
C SER A 68 10.78 33.97 -6.98
N VAL A 69 11.74 33.74 -7.90
CA VAL A 69 12.29 34.79 -8.74
C VAL A 69 12.45 34.29 -10.17
N PRO A 70 12.28 35.15 -11.20
CA PRO A 70 12.60 34.80 -12.55
C PRO A 70 14.07 34.34 -12.66
N PHE A 71 14.28 33.19 -13.29
CA PHE A 71 15.62 32.63 -13.51
C PHE A 71 15.63 31.77 -14.76
N ASP A 72 16.25 32.29 -15.83
CA ASP A 72 16.45 31.53 -17.06
C ASP A 72 17.78 30.76 -16.98
N TYR A 73 17.69 29.44 -16.78
CA TYR A 73 18.87 28.59 -16.80
C TYR A 73 19.16 28.08 -18.22
N ASN A 74 20.43 27.80 -18.48
CA ASN A 74 20.93 27.28 -19.74
C ASN A 74 21.35 25.80 -19.59
N CYS A 75 20.96 24.95 -20.52
CA CYS A 75 21.31 23.52 -20.49
C CYS A 75 22.81 23.22 -20.66
N ASP A 76 23.58 24.18 -21.18
CA ASP A 76 25.04 24.03 -21.33
C ASP A 76 25.82 24.39 -20.06
N ASP A 77 25.15 25.05 -19.11
CA ASP A 77 25.78 25.53 -17.89
C ASP A 77 25.57 24.58 -16.71
N THR A 78 26.49 24.65 -15.79
CA THR A 78 26.41 23.97 -14.48
C THR A 78 26.30 25.03 -13.40
N TYR A 79 25.25 24.92 -12.59
CA TYR A 79 24.96 25.83 -11.49
C TYR A 79 25.33 25.21 -10.15
N VAL A 80 25.80 26.02 -9.22
CA VAL A 80 26.04 25.59 -7.84
C VAL A 80 24.90 26.12 -6.96
N LEU A 81 24.02 25.22 -6.56
CA LEU A 81 22.95 25.50 -5.60
C LEU A 81 23.50 25.37 -4.18
N LYS A 82 23.15 26.31 -3.30
CA LYS A 82 23.55 26.29 -1.90
C LYS A 82 22.35 26.69 -1.03
N ALA A 83 22.12 25.96 0.06
CA ALA A 83 21.19 26.34 1.11
C ALA A 83 21.89 26.27 2.47
N GLU A 84 21.89 27.39 3.19
CA GLU A 84 22.40 27.55 4.56
C GLU A 84 21.23 27.59 5.52
N ILE A 85 21.22 26.71 6.51
CA ILE A 85 20.15 26.57 7.49
C ILE A 85 20.71 26.86 8.88
N LYS A 86 20.05 27.77 9.61
CA LYS A 86 20.36 28.08 11.00
C LYS A 86 19.09 28.34 11.80
N GLY A 87 18.65 27.34 12.55
CA GLY A 87 17.36 27.40 13.24
C GLY A 87 16.19 27.48 12.25
N SER A 88 15.45 28.61 12.27
CA SER A 88 14.39 28.90 11.30
C SER A 88 14.86 29.70 10.10
N HIS A 89 16.10 30.16 10.11
CA HIS A 89 16.64 31.04 9.09
C HIS A 89 17.26 30.22 7.94
N VAL A 90 16.88 30.57 6.71
CA VAL A 90 17.30 29.90 5.48
C VAL A 90 17.86 30.93 4.49
N ILE A 91 19.07 30.71 4.02
CA ILE A 91 19.67 31.51 2.96
C ILE A 91 19.94 30.59 1.77
N CYS A 92 19.39 30.91 0.60
CA CYS A 92 19.58 30.16 -0.63
C CYS A 92 20.30 30.98 -1.69
N SER A 93 21.30 30.37 -2.32
CA SER A 93 22.09 31.01 -3.39
C SER A 93 22.29 30.09 -4.59
N VAL A 94 22.55 30.70 -5.74
CA VAL A 94 23.01 30.09 -6.97
C VAL A 94 24.30 30.78 -7.38
N ASP A 95 25.39 30.05 -7.59
CA ASP A 95 26.70 30.57 -7.95
C ASP A 95 27.13 31.74 -7.05
N ASP A 96 27.02 31.52 -5.73
CA ASP A 96 27.30 32.49 -4.63
C ASP A 96 26.42 33.74 -4.60
N LYS A 97 25.50 33.94 -5.53
CA LYS A 97 24.53 35.02 -5.48
C LYS A 97 23.32 34.59 -4.65
N VAL A 98 23.04 35.31 -3.57
CA VAL A 98 21.87 35.08 -2.73
C VAL A 98 20.60 35.50 -3.46
N TYR A 99 19.61 34.61 -3.48
CA TYR A 99 18.28 34.83 -4.04
C TYR A 99 17.20 34.83 -2.98
N PHE A 100 17.32 34.00 -1.96
CA PHE A 100 16.34 33.95 -0.86
C PHE A 100 17.07 34.04 0.48
N ASP A 101 16.52 34.85 1.37
CA ASP A 101 17.02 35.11 2.73
C ASP A 101 15.80 35.38 3.61
N LEU A 102 15.31 34.32 4.33
CA LEU A 102 14.06 34.39 5.07
C LEU A 102 14.01 33.43 6.27
N ASP A 103 13.10 33.71 7.18
CA ASP A 103 12.76 32.82 8.27
C ASP A 103 11.55 31.96 7.93
N THR A 104 11.62 30.66 8.21
CA THR A 104 10.52 29.71 8.03
C THR A 104 10.47 28.67 9.14
N GLU A 105 9.30 28.43 9.69
CA GLU A 105 9.08 27.39 10.70
C GLU A 105 9.42 25.99 10.19
N TYR A 106 9.31 25.76 8.88
CA TYR A 106 9.58 24.46 8.26
C TYR A 106 11.07 24.04 8.34
N ALA A 107 11.98 24.99 8.58
CA ALA A 107 13.41 24.70 8.75
C ALA A 107 13.77 24.24 10.18
N ARG A 108 12.96 24.59 11.19
CA ARG A 108 13.29 24.36 12.62
C ARG A 108 13.53 22.90 12.99
N GLN A 109 12.88 21.98 12.30
CA GLN A 109 13.02 20.55 12.61
C GLN A 109 14.35 19.96 12.11
N GLY A 110 15.04 20.65 11.20
CA GLY A 110 16.20 20.11 10.51
C GLY A 110 15.83 18.88 9.68
N GLY A 111 16.77 17.94 9.53
CA GLY A 111 16.52 16.68 8.84
C GLY A 111 17.57 16.38 7.77
N LYS A 112 17.30 15.35 6.98
CA LYS A 112 18.16 14.89 5.88
C LYS A 112 18.26 15.93 4.77
N VAL A 113 19.20 15.69 3.86
CA VAL A 113 19.30 16.41 2.58
C VAL A 113 18.86 15.51 1.43
N ALA A 114 18.53 16.13 0.30
CA ALA A 114 18.13 15.43 -0.90
C ALA A 114 18.67 16.11 -2.17
N ILE A 115 18.76 15.36 -3.23
CA ILE A 115 18.73 15.86 -4.61
C ILE A 115 17.43 15.36 -5.27
N THR A 116 16.84 16.20 -6.11
CA THR A 116 15.57 15.87 -6.77
C THR A 116 15.58 16.38 -8.20
N ALA A 117 15.04 15.60 -9.13
CA ALA A 117 14.83 16.02 -10.50
C ALA A 117 13.69 15.25 -11.13
N THR A 118 12.84 15.95 -11.88
CA THR A 118 11.79 15.36 -12.74
C THR A 118 12.17 15.41 -14.23
N ILE A 119 13.27 16.06 -14.53
CA ILE A 119 13.87 16.17 -15.88
C ILE A 119 15.27 15.56 -15.90
N PRO A 120 15.79 15.18 -17.06
CA PRO A 120 17.16 14.73 -17.20
C PRO A 120 18.16 15.75 -16.61
N THR A 121 18.88 15.35 -15.57
CA THR A 121 19.75 16.22 -14.78
C THR A 121 20.98 15.49 -14.33
N GLN A 122 22.11 16.17 -14.35
CA GLN A 122 23.38 15.70 -13.79
C GLN A 122 23.69 16.45 -12.51
N PHE A 123 23.93 15.72 -11.42
CA PHE A 123 24.50 16.23 -10.18
C PHE A 123 25.98 15.86 -10.15
N GLY A 124 26.85 16.86 -10.05
CA GLY A 124 28.33 16.63 -10.04
C GLY A 124 28.81 16.30 -8.65
N PHE A 125 28.70 17.22 -7.71
CA PHE A 125 29.04 17.00 -6.29
C PHE A 125 27.87 17.40 -5.40
N VAL A 126 27.82 16.79 -4.22
CA VAL A 126 26.93 17.19 -3.11
C VAL A 126 27.76 17.22 -1.84
N ASN A 127 27.88 18.37 -1.23
CA ASN A 127 28.58 18.56 0.03
C ASN A 127 27.62 19.06 1.11
N VAL A 128 27.80 18.55 2.33
CA VAL A 128 27.12 19.06 3.51
C VAL A 128 28.15 19.38 4.57
N THR A 129 28.10 20.60 5.06
CA THR A 129 29.03 21.10 6.09
C THR A 129 28.29 21.69 7.26
N THR A 130 28.90 21.63 8.43
CA THR A 130 28.41 22.27 9.66
C THR A 130 29.59 22.64 10.57
N SER A 131 29.34 23.37 11.64
CA SER A 131 30.38 23.66 12.63
C SER A 131 30.73 22.44 13.48
N GLU A 132 31.95 22.38 14.01
CA GLU A 132 32.37 21.30 14.93
C GLU A 132 31.44 21.18 16.15
N SER A 133 31.01 22.32 16.70
CA SER A 133 30.08 22.35 17.84
C SER A 133 28.70 21.78 17.49
N THR A 134 28.20 22.08 16.29
CA THR A 134 26.93 21.53 15.79
C THR A 134 27.06 20.03 15.52
N ALA A 135 28.15 19.59 14.89
CA ALA A 135 28.43 18.17 14.66
C ALA A 135 28.45 17.38 15.98
N ALA A 136 29.14 17.88 17.00
CA ALA A 136 29.18 17.26 18.33
C ALA A 136 27.77 17.17 18.97
N SER A 137 26.95 18.23 18.81
CA SER A 137 25.56 18.22 19.28
C SER A 137 24.69 17.20 18.56
N ILE A 138 24.84 17.06 17.23
CA ILE A 138 24.15 16.06 16.42
C ILE A 138 24.52 14.65 16.87
N ASP A 139 25.83 14.39 17.07
CA ASP A 139 26.31 13.10 17.54
C ASP A 139 25.81 12.76 18.94
N ALA A 140 25.77 13.74 19.85
CA ALA A 140 25.19 13.55 21.18
C ALA A 140 23.70 13.17 21.11
N ALA A 141 22.91 13.88 20.28
CA ALA A 141 21.50 13.59 20.09
C ALA A 141 21.26 12.19 19.47
N ARG A 142 22.10 11.82 18.48
CA ARG A 142 22.06 10.48 17.86
C ARG A 142 22.38 9.37 18.87
N ASN A 143 23.41 9.57 19.70
CA ASN A 143 23.83 8.59 20.72
C ASN A 143 22.78 8.46 21.81
N ALA A 144 22.16 9.57 22.28
CA ALA A 144 21.07 9.53 23.24
C ALA A 144 19.88 8.75 22.71
N TYR A 145 19.47 8.99 21.47
CA TYR A 145 18.38 8.23 20.82
C TYR A 145 18.73 6.75 20.65
N LYS A 146 19.96 6.44 20.30
CA LYS A 146 20.43 5.06 20.19
C LYS A 146 20.33 4.33 21.54
N ALA A 147 20.78 4.99 22.63
CA ALA A 147 20.68 4.45 23.98
C ALA A 147 19.23 4.22 24.41
N GLU A 148 18.33 5.15 24.09
CA GLU A 148 16.89 5.00 24.34
C GLU A 148 16.31 3.80 23.57
N CYS A 149 16.68 3.62 22.30
CA CYS A 149 16.24 2.47 21.51
C CYS A 149 16.79 1.16 22.05
N GLU A 150 18.05 1.13 22.48
CA GLU A 150 18.69 -0.08 23.08
C GLU A 150 18.01 -0.45 24.40
N ASP A 151 17.69 0.53 25.23
CA ASP A 151 16.94 0.31 26.48
C ASP A 151 15.53 -0.21 26.19
N ALA A 152 14.81 0.43 25.28
CA ALA A 152 13.49 -0.03 24.87
C ALA A 152 13.54 -1.46 24.32
N GLN A 153 14.51 -1.78 23.45
CA GLN A 153 14.68 -3.12 22.87
C GLN A 153 15.01 -4.18 23.92
N ALA A 154 15.67 -3.82 25.04
CA ALA A 154 15.98 -4.74 26.12
C ALA A 154 14.71 -5.27 26.81
N HIS A 155 13.63 -4.49 26.78
CA HIS A 155 12.33 -4.83 27.37
C HIS A 155 11.42 -5.64 26.42
N TYR A 156 11.77 -5.77 25.14
CA TYR A 156 11.00 -6.55 24.18
C TYR A 156 11.60 -7.94 23.94
N PRO A 157 10.76 -8.96 23.68
CA PRO A 157 11.23 -10.28 23.30
C PRO A 157 12.14 -10.20 22.06
N LYS A 158 13.31 -10.81 22.13
CA LYS A 158 14.19 -10.89 20.96
C LYS A 158 13.64 -11.89 19.97
N MET A 159 13.43 -11.44 18.75
CA MET A 159 13.04 -12.32 17.65
C MET A 159 14.16 -13.33 17.37
N LYS A 160 13.78 -14.60 17.24
CA LYS A 160 14.68 -15.67 16.83
C LYS A 160 14.23 -16.19 15.49
N LEU A 161 15.18 -16.41 14.58
CA LEU A 161 14.89 -17.12 13.34
C LEU A 161 14.43 -18.53 13.69
N LEU A 162 13.16 -18.83 13.46
CA LEU A 162 12.60 -20.15 13.68
C LEU A 162 13.02 -21.09 12.55
N LYS A 163 12.80 -20.68 11.31
CA LYS A 163 13.06 -21.50 10.14
C LYS A 163 13.29 -20.66 8.90
N LYS A 164 14.13 -21.13 8.00
CA LYS A 164 14.29 -20.61 6.63
C LYS A 164 13.94 -21.73 5.66
N ILE A 165 12.99 -21.49 4.77
CA ILE A 165 12.49 -22.47 3.81
C ILE A 165 12.96 -22.07 2.43
N ASP A 166 13.59 -23.00 1.72
CA ASP A 166 13.94 -22.82 0.31
C ASP A 166 12.71 -23.17 -0.55
N LEU A 167 12.23 -22.18 -1.29
CA LEU A 167 11.05 -22.33 -2.16
C LEU A 167 11.38 -22.94 -3.53
N LYS A 168 12.62 -23.32 -3.79
CA LYS A 168 13.07 -24.01 -5.01
C LYS A 168 12.62 -23.34 -6.31
N GLY A 169 12.54 -22.01 -6.31
CA GLY A 169 12.10 -21.21 -7.45
C GLY A 169 10.59 -21.28 -7.75
N CYS A 170 9.79 -21.92 -6.89
CA CYS A 170 8.36 -22.13 -7.12
C CYS A 170 7.48 -20.95 -6.70
N GLY A 171 7.95 -19.75 -6.60
CA GLY A 171 7.07 -18.66 -6.28
C GLY A 171 7.79 -17.33 -6.09
N THR A 172 7.10 -16.27 -6.43
CA THR A 172 7.50 -14.90 -6.15
C THR A 172 6.57 -14.26 -5.11
N GLY A 173 5.84 -15.07 -4.41
CA GLY A 173 5.10 -14.89 -3.18
C GLY A 173 4.44 -13.57 -2.87
N ARG A 174 3.67 -12.98 -3.77
CA ARG A 174 2.74 -11.96 -3.32
C ARG A 174 1.60 -12.57 -2.53
N GLN A 175 1.21 -13.80 -2.85
CA GLN A 175 0.19 -14.56 -2.14
C GLN A 175 0.79 -15.84 -1.55
N LEU A 176 0.90 -15.83 -0.25
CA LEU A 176 1.26 -16.99 0.57
C LEU A 176 0.14 -17.18 1.60
N ARG A 177 -0.39 -18.39 1.71
CA ARG A 177 -1.37 -18.77 2.73
C ARG A 177 -0.92 -20.03 3.44
N PHE A 178 -1.31 -20.13 4.70
CA PHE A 178 -1.07 -21.29 5.55
C PHE A 178 -2.39 -21.94 5.92
N GLY A 179 -2.39 -23.28 6.04
CA GLY A 179 -3.53 -24.06 6.48
C GLY A 179 -3.16 -25.50 6.81
N HIS A 180 -4.17 -26.29 7.17
CA HIS A 180 -4.02 -27.70 7.55
C HIS A 180 -4.40 -28.63 6.40
N LEU A 181 -3.67 -28.55 5.29
CA LEU A 181 -3.96 -29.32 4.07
C LEU A 181 -3.95 -30.84 4.30
N LEU A 182 -3.10 -31.33 5.20
CA LEU A 182 -2.92 -32.76 5.46
C LEU A 182 -3.71 -33.27 6.68
N GLY A 183 -4.42 -32.37 7.40
CA GLY A 183 -5.18 -32.75 8.59
C GLY A 183 -4.36 -33.40 9.71
N ASN A 184 -3.05 -33.25 9.70
CA ASN A 184 -2.12 -33.85 10.67
C ASN A 184 -1.79 -32.94 11.86
N GLY A 185 -2.46 -31.78 11.98
CA GLY A 185 -2.23 -30.78 13.01
C GLY A 185 -1.05 -29.85 12.73
N GLU A 186 -0.31 -30.06 11.65
CA GLU A 186 0.77 -29.19 11.20
C GLU A 186 0.29 -28.25 10.11
N TYR A 187 0.92 -27.06 10.02
CA TYR A 187 0.67 -26.14 8.93
C TYR A 187 1.42 -26.56 7.67
N GLN A 188 0.75 -26.43 6.56
CA GLN A 188 1.33 -26.40 5.24
C GLN A 188 1.13 -25.01 4.64
N MET A 189 1.83 -24.71 3.58
CA MET A 189 1.71 -23.41 2.89
C MET A 189 1.43 -23.61 1.41
N VAL A 190 0.63 -22.72 0.84
CA VAL A 190 0.41 -22.64 -0.61
C VAL A 190 0.88 -21.28 -1.09
N MET A 191 1.68 -21.30 -2.12
CA MET A 191 2.24 -20.14 -2.77
C MET A 191 1.83 -20.07 -4.24
N ALA A 192 1.51 -18.87 -4.67
CA ALA A 192 1.21 -18.61 -6.06
C ALA A 192 2.43 -18.06 -6.79
N GLN A 193 2.68 -18.53 -7.99
CA GLN A 193 3.69 -18.00 -8.88
C GLN A 193 3.06 -16.96 -9.81
N CYS A 194 3.26 -15.68 -9.51
CA CYS A 194 2.82 -14.56 -10.32
C CYS A 194 3.92 -14.21 -11.34
N GLN A 195 3.60 -14.33 -12.61
CA GLN A 195 4.56 -14.13 -13.70
C GLN A 195 4.64 -12.67 -14.12
N LYS A 196 3.50 -12.00 -14.25
CA LYS A 196 3.45 -10.67 -14.83
C LYS A 196 2.26 -9.89 -14.28
N ARG A 197 2.52 -8.62 -13.95
CA ARG A 197 1.48 -7.64 -13.64
C ARG A 197 1.32 -6.70 -14.83
N VAL A 198 0.11 -6.39 -15.18
CA VAL A 198 -0.23 -5.61 -16.38
C VAL A 198 -1.12 -4.44 -16.01
N ASN A 199 -1.03 -3.37 -16.79
CA ASN A 199 -1.87 -2.19 -16.68
C ASN A 199 -1.92 -1.61 -15.25
N ARG A 200 -0.76 -1.32 -14.67
CA ARG A 200 -0.63 -0.74 -13.32
C ARG A 200 -1.37 -1.56 -12.26
N ASP A 201 -1.16 -2.87 -12.27
CA ASP A 201 -1.77 -3.81 -11.34
C ASP A 201 -3.26 -4.11 -11.54
N ALA A 202 -3.89 -3.65 -12.62
CA ALA A 202 -5.30 -3.95 -12.88
C ALA A 202 -5.56 -5.46 -13.00
N TYR A 203 -4.60 -6.21 -13.53
CA TYR A 203 -4.61 -7.67 -13.60
C TYR A 203 -3.18 -8.21 -13.72
N GLY A 204 -3.04 -9.50 -13.53
CA GLY A 204 -1.79 -10.23 -13.69
C GLY A 204 -2.00 -11.58 -14.35
N THR A 205 -0.96 -12.37 -14.37
CA THR A 205 -1.02 -13.78 -14.81
C THR A 205 -0.41 -14.69 -13.76
N ILE A 206 -0.99 -15.85 -13.59
CA ILE A 206 -0.50 -16.91 -12.72
C ILE A 206 -0.18 -18.15 -13.54
N SER A 207 0.97 -18.78 -13.29
CA SER A 207 1.34 -20.04 -13.92
C SER A 207 1.05 -21.23 -13.04
N CYS A 208 1.27 -21.13 -11.73
CA CYS A 208 1.22 -22.27 -10.83
C CYS A 208 0.85 -21.88 -9.40
N LEU A 209 0.15 -22.79 -8.71
CA LEU A 209 0.08 -22.85 -7.25
C LEU A 209 0.94 -24.01 -6.78
N THR A 210 1.79 -23.80 -5.80
CA THR A 210 2.63 -24.84 -5.21
C THR A 210 2.34 -24.96 -3.73
N ALA A 211 2.01 -26.16 -3.26
CA ALA A 211 1.90 -26.47 -1.85
C ALA A 211 3.19 -27.07 -1.30
N PHE A 212 3.56 -26.64 -0.10
CA PHE A 212 4.75 -27.10 0.62
C PHE A 212 4.40 -27.48 2.03
N ASP A 213 5.16 -28.43 2.58
CA ASP A 213 5.29 -28.54 4.03
C ASP A 213 6.26 -27.46 4.59
N LEU A 214 6.35 -27.36 5.91
CA LEU A 214 7.27 -26.41 6.54
C LEU A 214 8.75 -26.86 6.46
N ASP A 215 9.07 -28.02 5.92
CA ASP A 215 10.43 -28.45 5.60
C ASP A 215 10.86 -28.09 4.19
N GLY A 216 9.94 -27.51 3.40
CA GLY A 216 10.18 -27.08 2.02
C GLY A 216 10.05 -28.21 1.01
N ASN A 217 9.41 -29.32 1.38
CA ASN A 217 9.06 -30.36 0.44
C ASN A 217 7.81 -29.97 -0.32
N ILE A 218 7.84 -30.09 -1.65
CA ILE A 218 6.68 -29.85 -2.50
C ILE A 218 5.70 -31.01 -2.31
N LEU A 219 4.46 -30.67 -1.95
CA LEU A 219 3.38 -31.65 -1.81
C LEU A 219 2.69 -31.87 -3.14
N TRP A 220 2.32 -30.78 -3.81
CA TRP A 220 1.71 -30.80 -5.15
C TRP A 220 1.90 -29.45 -5.85
N GLN A 221 1.64 -29.46 -7.14
CA GLN A 221 1.63 -28.28 -7.99
C GLN A 221 0.40 -28.29 -8.91
N HIS A 222 -0.34 -27.17 -8.94
CA HIS A 222 -1.49 -26.96 -9.79
C HIS A 222 -1.16 -25.89 -10.84
N GLY A 223 -0.90 -26.33 -12.05
CA GLY A 223 -0.40 -25.51 -13.15
C GLY A 223 1.08 -25.82 -13.45
N GLU A 224 1.74 -24.94 -14.18
CA GLU A 224 3.13 -25.10 -14.61
C GLU A 224 4.05 -24.14 -13.88
N PRO A 225 4.97 -24.62 -13.04
CA PRO A 225 5.96 -23.77 -12.40
C PRO A 225 6.98 -23.32 -13.45
N THR A 226 7.02 -22.01 -13.70
CA THR A 226 7.93 -21.42 -14.69
C THR A 226 8.21 -19.95 -14.37
N ASP A 227 9.35 -19.46 -14.77
CA ASP A 227 9.73 -18.06 -14.78
C ASP A 227 9.53 -17.39 -16.15
N ASN A 228 8.99 -18.12 -17.11
CA ASN A 228 8.61 -17.57 -18.41
C ASN A 228 7.38 -16.67 -18.28
N HIS A 229 7.57 -15.37 -18.48
CA HIS A 229 6.52 -14.37 -18.35
C HIS A 229 5.40 -14.44 -19.41
N ASP A 230 5.56 -15.26 -20.42
CA ASP A 230 4.55 -15.47 -21.46
C ASP A 230 3.62 -16.67 -21.18
N ILE A 231 3.93 -17.44 -20.15
CA ILE A 231 3.11 -18.55 -19.67
C ILE A 231 2.35 -18.13 -18.43
N GLY A 232 1.05 -18.32 -18.45
CA GLY A 232 0.18 -18.03 -17.31
C GLY A 232 -1.24 -17.69 -17.73
N THR A 233 -2.17 -17.89 -16.83
CA THR A 233 -3.57 -17.54 -17.00
C THR A 233 -3.89 -16.26 -16.27
N ILE A 234 -4.87 -15.50 -16.78
CA ILE A 234 -5.29 -14.24 -16.16
C ILE A 234 -5.74 -14.46 -14.71
N SER A 235 -5.32 -13.53 -13.87
CA SER A 235 -5.76 -13.38 -12.48
C SER A 235 -5.72 -11.89 -12.12
N ALA A 236 -6.21 -11.54 -10.95
CA ALA A 236 -5.99 -10.21 -10.40
C ALA A 236 -4.92 -10.27 -9.31
N ASP A 237 -5.17 -9.71 -8.15
CA ASP A 237 -4.20 -9.68 -7.04
C ASP A 237 -4.09 -11.03 -6.28
N MET A 238 -4.42 -12.12 -6.95
CA MET A 238 -4.28 -13.49 -6.47
C MET A 238 -5.19 -13.81 -5.29
N PRO A 239 -6.52 -13.76 -5.46
CA PRO A 239 -7.43 -14.16 -4.41
C PRO A 239 -7.25 -15.65 -4.09
N MET A 240 -6.86 -15.93 -2.85
CA MET A 240 -6.67 -17.29 -2.36
C MET A 240 -7.00 -17.34 -0.87
N GLN A 241 -7.74 -18.37 -0.47
CA GLN A 241 -8.00 -18.73 0.92
C GLN A 241 -7.68 -20.20 1.12
N ILE A 242 -7.30 -20.58 2.35
CA ILE A 242 -7.17 -21.98 2.77
C ILE A 242 -8.14 -22.17 3.93
N TYR A 243 -9.08 -23.11 3.77
CA TYR A 243 -10.14 -23.31 4.74
C TYR A 243 -10.88 -24.63 4.49
N ASP A 244 -11.27 -25.33 5.57
CA ASP A 244 -12.10 -26.53 5.54
C ASP A 244 -13.56 -26.14 5.21
N ILE A 245 -13.83 -25.95 3.91
CA ILE A 245 -15.11 -25.42 3.46
C ILE A 245 -16.23 -26.46 3.39
N ASP A 246 -15.88 -27.73 3.25
CA ASP A 246 -16.87 -28.81 3.23
C ASP A 246 -17.00 -29.55 4.58
N GLY A 247 -16.13 -29.25 5.54
CA GLY A 247 -16.19 -29.73 6.91
C GLY A 247 -15.66 -31.14 7.09
N ASP A 248 -14.81 -31.62 6.20
CA ASP A 248 -14.20 -32.97 6.25
C ASP A 248 -12.96 -33.05 7.16
N GLY A 249 -12.51 -31.94 7.69
CA GLY A 249 -11.35 -31.82 8.59
C GLY A 249 -10.02 -31.59 7.87
N PHE A 250 -10.03 -31.35 6.57
CA PHE A 250 -8.89 -30.97 5.75
C PHE A 250 -9.19 -29.64 5.05
N ASP A 251 -8.23 -28.76 5.05
CA ASP A 251 -8.42 -27.46 4.39
C ASP A 251 -8.35 -27.61 2.86
N GLU A 252 -9.30 -27.01 2.16
CA GLU A 252 -9.25 -26.77 0.72
C GLU A 252 -8.46 -25.51 0.41
N VAL A 253 -8.00 -25.41 -0.85
CA VAL A 253 -7.46 -24.20 -1.43
C VAL A 253 -8.51 -23.57 -2.35
N ILE A 254 -9.07 -22.45 -1.94
CA ILE A 254 -10.09 -21.72 -2.69
C ILE A 254 -9.39 -20.55 -3.40
N THR A 255 -9.53 -20.47 -4.71
CA THR A 255 -8.83 -19.44 -5.52
C THR A 255 -9.64 -19.04 -6.73
N ALA A 256 -9.19 -17.97 -7.43
CA ALA A 256 -9.77 -17.56 -8.70
C ALA A 256 -8.69 -17.26 -9.73
N LYS A 257 -8.80 -17.88 -10.89
CA LYS A 257 -7.94 -17.62 -12.06
C LYS A 257 -8.69 -17.96 -13.34
N ASN A 258 -8.29 -17.38 -14.45
CA ASN A 258 -8.88 -17.64 -15.78
C ASN A 258 -10.41 -17.48 -15.80
N PHE A 259 -10.94 -16.49 -15.05
CA PHE A 259 -12.37 -16.25 -14.87
C PHE A 259 -13.12 -17.47 -14.32
N GLU A 260 -12.49 -18.26 -13.48
CA GLU A 260 -13.08 -19.36 -12.72
C GLU A 260 -12.76 -19.22 -11.24
N VAL A 261 -13.74 -19.53 -10.39
CA VAL A 261 -13.51 -19.85 -8.99
C VAL A 261 -13.27 -21.34 -8.88
N LEU A 262 -12.23 -21.73 -8.17
CA LEU A 262 -11.79 -23.11 -8.00
C LEU A 262 -11.76 -23.44 -6.50
N ILE A 263 -12.24 -24.63 -6.15
CA ILE A 263 -11.99 -25.28 -4.87
C ILE A 263 -11.12 -26.50 -5.15
N LEU A 264 -9.88 -26.47 -4.66
CA LEU A 264 -8.92 -27.54 -4.83
C LEU A 264 -8.84 -28.38 -3.55
N ASP A 265 -8.73 -29.68 -3.69
CA ASP A 265 -8.41 -30.59 -2.60
C ASP A 265 -7.03 -30.23 -2.00
N GLY A 266 -6.99 -30.00 -0.69
CA GLY A 266 -5.77 -29.53 -0.04
C GLY A 266 -4.63 -30.51 -0.05
N LYS A 267 -4.90 -31.84 -0.09
CA LYS A 267 -3.87 -32.88 -0.08
C LYS A 267 -3.23 -33.08 -1.45
N THR A 268 -4.03 -32.93 -2.53
CA THR A 268 -3.63 -33.33 -3.88
C THR A 268 -3.51 -32.17 -4.86
N GLY A 269 -4.14 -31.04 -4.58
CA GLY A 269 -4.24 -29.92 -5.52
C GLY A 269 -5.20 -30.17 -6.69
N GLU A 270 -5.96 -31.28 -6.68
CA GLU A 270 -6.97 -31.58 -7.67
C GLU A 270 -8.20 -30.70 -7.50
N VAL A 271 -8.89 -30.41 -8.60
CA VAL A 271 -10.09 -29.59 -8.58
C VAL A 271 -11.28 -30.39 -8.05
N LYS A 272 -11.78 -30.04 -6.86
CA LYS A 272 -13.04 -30.58 -6.28
C LYS A 272 -14.26 -29.92 -6.92
N LYS A 273 -14.25 -28.58 -7.04
CA LYS A 273 -15.36 -27.78 -7.62
C LYS A 273 -14.81 -26.65 -8.47
N ARG A 274 -15.54 -26.28 -9.51
CA ARG A 274 -15.27 -25.10 -10.34
C ARG A 274 -16.54 -24.45 -10.85
N ALA A 275 -16.52 -23.14 -10.94
CA ALA A 275 -17.56 -22.37 -11.64
C ALA A 275 -16.92 -21.19 -12.37
N LYS A 276 -17.50 -20.77 -13.48
CA LYS A 276 -17.15 -19.50 -14.12
C LYS A 276 -17.52 -18.35 -13.21
N THR A 277 -16.68 -17.33 -13.16
CA THR A 277 -17.04 -16.08 -12.45
C THR A 277 -18.27 -15.46 -13.13
N PRO A 278 -19.10 -14.73 -12.36
CA PRO A 278 -20.26 -14.03 -12.91
C PRO A 278 -19.88 -13.09 -14.06
N PHE A 279 -20.82 -12.86 -14.97
CA PHE A 279 -20.69 -11.76 -15.92
C PHE A 279 -20.88 -10.42 -15.21
N SER A 280 -20.23 -9.38 -15.73
CA SER A 280 -20.57 -8.00 -15.42
C SER A 280 -22.02 -7.77 -15.89
N THR A 281 -22.83 -7.10 -15.07
CA THR A 281 -24.23 -6.89 -15.41
C THR A 281 -24.38 -5.82 -16.49
N PRO A 282 -25.39 -5.91 -17.38
CA PRO A 282 -25.62 -4.90 -18.42
C PRO A 282 -26.01 -3.53 -17.88
N GLU A 283 -26.55 -3.47 -16.66
CA GLU A 283 -26.92 -2.23 -15.98
C GLU A 283 -25.70 -1.43 -15.51
N GLU A 284 -24.55 -2.08 -15.44
CA GLU A 284 -23.29 -1.42 -15.12
C GLU A 284 -22.76 -0.72 -16.39
N ASP A 285 -22.48 0.57 -16.29
CA ASP A 285 -21.97 1.37 -17.42
C ASP A 285 -20.53 0.98 -17.80
N GLY A 286 -19.91 0.05 -17.05
CA GLY A 286 -18.53 -0.37 -17.22
C GLY A 286 -17.50 0.61 -16.71
N THR A 287 -17.92 1.78 -16.24
CA THR A 287 -16.99 2.79 -15.72
C THR A 287 -16.34 2.31 -14.41
N ILE A 288 -15.03 2.45 -14.33
CA ILE A 288 -14.28 2.18 -13.11
C ILE A 288 -14.37 3.41 -12.22
N ILE A 289 -15.04 3.28 -11.10
CA ILE A 289 -15.22 4.38 -10.14
C ILE A 289 -13.86 4.79 -9.56
N GLY A 290 -13.66 6.09 -9.38
CA GLY A 290 -12.39 6.66 -8.91
C GLY A 290 -11.24 6.64 -9.93
N VAL A 291 -11.51 6.16 -11.15
CA VAL A 291 -10.57 6.21 -12.28
C VAL A 291 -11.33 6.72 -13.50
N PRO A 292 -11.49 8.04 -13.66
CA PRO A 292 -12.19 8.63 -14.78
C PRO A 292 -11.71 8.10 -16.13
N ASP A 293 -12.61 7.97 -17.07
CA ASP A 293 -12.35 7.52 -18.45
C ASP A 293 -11.84 6.07 -18.61
N LYS A 294 -11.93 5.25 -17.55
CA LYS A 294 -11.63 3.83 -17.66
C LYS A 294 -12.87 2.96 -17.60
N ILE A 295 -12.91 2.03 -18.53
CA ILE A 295 -13.94 1.01 -18.62
C ILE A 295 -13.38 -0.30 -18.07
N TYR A 296 -14.20 -1.07 -17.36
CA TYR A 296 -13.83 -2.42 -16.95
C TYR A 296 -13.61 -3.30 -18.17
N ALA A 297 -12.40 -3.86 -18.28
CA ALA A 297 -11.93 -4.45 -19.53
C ALA A 297 -12.48 -5.87 -19.80
N PHE A 298 -13.26 -6.45 -18.88
CA PHE A 298 -13.65 -7.86 -18.94
C PHE A 298 -15.17 -8.03 -18.86
N ASP A 299 -15.68 -8.96 -19.63
CA ASP A 299 -17.11 -9.35 -19.60
C ASP A 299 -17.47 -10.16 -18.33
N ARG A 300 -16.46 -10.68 -17.64
CA ARG A 300 -16.61 -11.45 -16.41
C ARG A 300 -15.79 -10.82 -15.28
N ILE A 301 -16.23 -11.08 -14.05
CA ILE A 301 -15.48 -10.69 -12.86
C ILE A 301 -14.09 -11.36 -12.87
N ASN A 302 -13.05 -10.53 -12.77
CA ASN A 302 -11.70 -10.96 -12.47
C ASN A 302 -11.42 -10.67 -10.99
N PRO A 303 -11.60 -11.65 -10.09
CA PRO A 303 -11.56 -11.42 -8.65
C PRO A 303 -10.21 -10.89 -8.17
N ASP A 304 -10.23 -9.75 -7.47
CA ASP A 304 -9.08 -9.13 -6.82
C ASP A 304 -8.99 -9.51 -5.33
N GLY A 305 -10.14 -9.70 -4.71
CA GLY A 305 -10.27 -10.10 -3.31
C GLY A 305 -11.23 -11.28 -3.12
N MET A 306 -10.93 -12.07 -2.09
CA MET A 306 -11.75 -13.22 -1.71
C MET A 306 -11.77 -13.34 -0.18
N ARG A 307 -12.95 -13.71 0.39
CA ARG A 307 -13.11 -14.02 1.82
C ARG A 307 -14.03 -15.20 2.00
N ILE A 308 -13.81 -15.96 3.07
CA ILE A 308 -14.77 -16.93 3.59
C ILE A 308 -15.68 -16.20 4.57
N CYS A 309 -16.97 -16.37 4.42
CA CYS A 309 -18.00 -15.63 5.15
C CYS A 309 -19.11 -16.56 5.65
N ASN A 310 -19.92 -16.08 6.59
CA ASN A 310 -21.08 -16.78 7.11
C ASN A 310 -22.38 -15.99 6.87
N PHE A 311 -22.68 -15.65 5.61
CA PHE A 311 -23.90 -14.92 5.26
C PHE A 311 -25.17 -15.73 5.53
N ARG A 312 -25.10 -17.07 5.42
CA ARG A 312 -26.24 -17.96 5.66
C ARG A 312 -26.45 -18.31 7.14
N GLY A 313 -25.60 -17.86 8.05
CA GLY A 313 -25.73 -18.17 9.49
C GLY A 313 -25.56 -19.66 9.82
N LEU A 314 -24.65 -20.33 9.13
CA LEU A 314 -24.34 -21.75 9.37
C LEU A 314 -23.46 -21.93 10.62
N ASP A 315 -23.38 -23.16 11.15
CA ASP A 315 -22.50 -23.48 12.28
C ASP A 315 -21.02 -23.16 12.01
N LYS A 316 -20.60 -23.24 10.75
CA LYS A 316 -19.28 -22.81 10.25
C LYS A 316 -19.46 -21.98 9.00
N PRO A 317 -18.63 -20.96 8.79
CA PRO A 317 -18.61 -20.20 7.53
C PRO A 317 -18.41 -21.12 6.31
N ARG A 318 -19.23 -20.98 5.29
CA ARG A 318 -19.13 -21.74 4.04
C ARG A 318 -19.45 -20.91 2.80
N ASP A 319 -19.62 -19.60 2.97
CA ASP A 319 -19.89 -18.70 1.88
C ASP A 319 -18.60 -18.08 1.37
N ILE A 320 -18.53 -17.83 0.08
CA ILE A 320 -17.34 -17.31 -0.59
C ILE A 320 -17.69 -15.93 -1.16
N LEU A 321 -17.04 -14.91 -0.62
CA LEU A 321 -17.10 -13.58 -1.20
C LEU A 321 -16.00 -13.47 -2.27
N ILE A 322 -16.39 -12.98 -3.45
CA ILE A 322 -15.45 -12.53 -4.48
C ILE A 322 -15.76 -11.09 -4.87
N LYS A 323 -14.74 -10.30 -5.19
CA LYS A 323 -14.89 -8.94 -5.68
C LYS A 323 -13.85 -8.63 -6.75
N ASP A 324 -14.21 -7.78 -7.71
CA ASP A 324 -13.22 -7.18 -8.61
C ASP A 324 -12.41 -6.08 -7.89
N ARG A 325 -11.42 -5.53 -8.57
CA ARG A 325 -10.56 -4.48 -8.00
C ARG A 325 -11.33 -3.19 -7.66
N TYR A 326 -12.47 -2.95 -8.28
CA TYR A 326 -13.09 -1.63 -8.29
C TYR A 326 -14.40 -1.56 -7.55
N CYS A 327 -15.45 -2.19 -8.02
CA CYS A 327 -16.77 -1.92 -7.49
C CYS A 327 -17.75 -3.10 -7.41
N ARG A 328 -17.44 -4.23 -8.03
CA ARG A 328 -18.37 -5.37 -8.11
C ARG A 328 -18.06 -6.42 -7.07
N VAL A 329 -19.10 -6.84 -6.35
CA VAL A 329 -19.01 -7.79 -5.24
C VAL A 329 -20.06 -8.86 -5.42
N TYR A 330 -19.67 -10.13 -5.26
CA TYR A 330 -20.56 -11.28 -5.35
C TYR A 330 -20.36 -12.21 -4.15
N ALA A 331 -21.45 -12.66 -3.56
CA ALA A 331 -21.44 -13.75 -2.60
C ALA A 331 -21.87 -15.04 -3.28
N LEU A 332 -21.09 -16.08 -3.05
CA LEU A 332 -21.34 -17.44 -3.54
C LEU A 332 -21.53 -18.38 -2.36
N ASN A 333 -22.35 -19.43 -2.54
CA ASN A 333 -22.37 -20.53 -1.60
C ASN A 333 -21.20 -21.51 -1.85
N ASP A 334 -21.10 -22.56 -1.05
CA ASP A 334 -20.06 -23.60 -1.16
C ASP A 334 -20.23 -24.51 -2.40
N ASP A 335 -21.33 -24.40 -3.14
CA ASP A 335 -21.51 -24.98 -4.48
C ASP A 335 -21.15 -24.02 -5.61
N LEU A 336 -20.60 -22.86 -5.26
CA LEU A 336 -20.18 -21.77 -6.16
C LEU A 336 -21.35 -21.13 -6.92
N GLU A 337 -22.56 -21.23 -6.39
CA GLU A 337 -23.75 -20.57 -6.92
C GLU A 337 -23.86 -19.14 -6.34
N VAL A 338 -24.22 -18.16 -7.18
CA VAL A 338 -24.39 -16.78 -6.75
C VAL A 338 -25.62 -16.65 -5.86
N MET A 339 -25.41 -16.16 -4.64
CA MET A 339 -26.50 -15.86 -3.67
C MET A 339 -27.02 -14.44 -3.87
N TRP A 340 -26.12 -13.48 -3.98
CA TRP A 340 -26.42 -12.06 -4.20
C TRP A 340 -25.20 -11.35 -4.80
N HIS A 341 -25.44 -10.15 -5.33
CA HIS A 341 -24.37 -9.25 -5.79
C HIS A 341 -24.65 -7.82 -5.36
N PHE A 342 -23.59 -7.03 -5.30
CA PHE A 342 -23.64 -5.61 -4.99
C PHE A 342 -22.65 -4.86 -5.90
N GLN A 343 -23.08 -3.72 -6.43
CA GLN A 343 -22.22 -2.77 -7.09
C GLN A 343 -22.08 -1.53 -6.24
N SER A 344 -20.84 -1.19 -5.90
CA SER A 344 -20.51 0.03 -5.18
C SER A 344 -20.50 1.22 -6.14
N ASP A 345 -20.97 2.36 -5.65
CA ASP A 345 -20.84 3.66 -6.30
C ASP A 345 -19.45 4.29 -6.07
N LYS A 346 -18.58 3.61 -5.32
CA LYS A 346 -17.21 4.04 -5.02
C LYS A 346 -16.24 2.87 -5.15
N ASN A 347 -14.96 3.19 -5.34
CA ASN A 347 -13.91 2.18 -5.36
C ASN A 347 -13.88 1.41 -4.03
N THR A 348 -13.97 0.08 -4.10
CA THR A 348 -14.01 -0.79 -2.92
C THR A 348 -12.63 -1.14 -2.35
N GLY A 349 -11.55 -0.82 -3.05
CA GLY A 349 -10.20 -1.21 -2.64
C GLY A 349 -9.93 -2.71 -2.76
N HIS A 350 -9.09 -3.25 -1.88
CA HIS A 350 -8.58 -4.60 -2.01
C HIS A 350 -9.23 -5.62 -1.07
N PHE A 351 -9.24 -5.35 0.24
CA PHE A 351 -9.61 -6.35 1.24
C PHE A 351 -10.89 -5.99 1.99
N PRO A 352 -12.06 -6.58 1.61
CA PRO A 352 -13.28 -6.47 2.37
C PRO A 352 -13.18 -7.25 3.68
N PHE A 353 -14.02 -6.89 4.65
CA PHE A 353 -14.07 -7.55 5.95
C PHE A 353 -15.50 -7.98 6.28
N ALA A 354 -15.69 -9.29 6.51
CA ALA A 354 -16.96 -9.88 6.94
C ALA A 354 -16.92 -10.13 8.46
N ILE A 355 -17.97 -9.78 9.14
CA ILE A 355 -18.11 -9.90 10.60
C ILE A 355 -19.57 -9.79 11.03
N ASP A 356 -20.02 -10.64 11.92
CA ASP A 356 -21.29 -10.49 12.62
C ASP A 356 -21.21 -9.30 13.60
N ILE A 357 -21.75 -8.13 13.19
CA ILE A 357 -21.69 -6.92 14.02
C ILE A 357 -22.84 -6.84 15.03
N ASN A 358 -23.94 -7.55 14.79
CA ASN A 358 -25.18 -7.47 15.57
C ASN A 358 -25.40 -8.70 16.48
N GLY A 359 -24.66 -9.79 16.27
CA GLY A 359 -24.72 -10.99 17.09
C GLY A 359 -25.85 -11.96 16.69
N ASP A 360 -26.34 -11.90 15.45
CA ASP A 360 -27.42 -12.76 14.96
C ASP A 360 -26.92 -14.05 14.28
N GLY A 361 -25.61 -14.24 14.19
CA GLY A 361 -24.95 -15.39 13.58
C GLY A 361 -24.72 -15.28 12.08
N HIS A 362 -25.11 -14.16 11.46
CA HIS A 362 -24.85 -13.86 10.06
C HIS A 362 -23.79 -12.76 9.95
N ASP A 363 -22.87 -12.90 9.00
CA ASP A 363 -21.88 -11.85 8.75
C ASP A 363 -22.50 -10.69 7.97
N GLU A 364 -22.25 -9.46 8.42
CA GLU A 364 -22.26 -8.26 7.61
C GLU A 364 -20.93 -8.09 6.88
N LEU A 365 -20.93 -7.27 5.84
CA LEU A 365 -19.77 -7.03 4.99
C LEU A 365 -19.40 -5.56 4.91
N LEU A 366 -18.24 -5.17 5.44
CA LEU A 366 -17.64 -3.88 5.12
C LEU A 366 -16.78 -4.02 3.86
N VAL A 367 -17.21 -3.37 2.77
CA VAL A 367 -16.52 -3.39 1.48
C VAL A 367 -16.34 -1.97 0.96
N GLY A 368 -15.08 -1.54 0.83
CA GLY A 368 -14.79 -0.14 0.67
C GLY A 368 -15.41 0.65 1.83
N TYR A 369 -16.18 1.66 1.50
CA TYR A 369 -16.84 2.51 2.50
C TYR A 369 -18.30 2.07 2.83
N ASN A 370 -18.76 0.97 2.24
CA ASN A 370 -20.13 0.51 2.39
C ASN A 370 -20.21 -0.69 3.35
N MET A 371 -21.16 -0.64 4.30
CA MET A 371 -21.57 -1.79 5.08
C MET A 371 -22.81 -2.39 4.44
N LEU A 372 -22.75 -3.69 4.19
CA LEU A 372 -23.85 -4.47 3.64
C LEU A 372 -24.35 -5.47 4.69
N ASP A 373 -25.63 -5.78 4.66
CA ASP A 373 -26.18 -6.90 5.41
C ASP A 373 -25.83 -8.27 4.76
N CYS A 374 -26.18 -9.36 5.39
CA CYS A 374 -25.95 -10.72 4.91
C CYS A 374 -26.63 -11.05 3.56
N HIS A 375 -27.53 -10.20 3.08
CA HIS A 375 -28.24 -10.31 1.80
C HIS A 375 -27.68 -9.37 0.72
N GLY A 376 -26.62 -8.61 1.03
CA GLY A 376 -26.01 -7.66 0.12
C GLY A 376 -26.72 -6.30 0.05
N ASN A 377 -27.68 -6.01 0.93
CA ASN A 377 -28.32 -4.71 0.99
C ASN A 377 -27.45 -3.71 1.74
N LYS A 378 -27.34 -2.51 1.20
CA LYS A 378 -26.55 -1.44 1.83
C LYS A 378 -27.21 -0.92 3.11
N MET A 379 -26.53 -1.08 4.24
CA MET A 379 -26.96 -0.56 5.54
C MET A 379 -26.55 0.90 5.72
N TRP A 380 -25.29 1.22 5.46
CA TRP A 380 -24.74 2.57 5.55
C TRP A 380 -23.46 2.72 4.72
N THR A 381 -23.04 3.97 4.52
CA THR A 381 -21.78 4.33 3.86
C THR A 381 -21.02 5.32 4.74
N MET A 382 -19.73 5.12 4.94
CA MET A 382 -18.88 6.10 5.64
C MET A 382 -18.91 7.45 4.92
N PRO A 383 -18.96 8.57 5.65
CA PRO A 383 -19.01 9.91 5.07
C PRO A 383 -17.64 10.40 4.62
N VAL A 384 -17.00 9.65 3.72
CA VAL A 384 -15.71 9.96 3.12
C VAL A 384 -15.85 9.98 1.60
N ASN A 385 -15.08 10.84 0.96
CA ASN A 385 -15.03 10.91 -0.49
C ASN A 385 -13.80 10.18 -0.98
N GLU A 386 -14.01 9.29 -1.89
CA GLU A 386 -13.05 8.98 -2.92
C GLU A 386 -11.87 8.12 -2.60
N ASP A 387 -11.33 7.42 -3.05
CA ASP A 387 -10.24 6.49 -3.07
C ASP A 387 -10.66 5.17 -2.43
N HIS A 388 -9.77 4.25 -2.37
CA HIS A 388 -10.04 2.87 -2.01
C HIS A 388 -9.60 2.60 -0.56
N ILE A 389 -10.13 1.53 0.03
CA ILE A 389 -9.63 0.98 1.29
C ILE A 389 -8.74 -0.21 0.98
N ASP A 390 -7.49 -0.18 1.48
CA ASP A 390 -6.54 -1.27 1.28
C ASP A 390 -6.71 -2.39 2.31
N GLU A 391 -6.98 -2.04 3.57
CA GLU A 391 -7.15 -3.02 4.65
C GLU A 391 -8.16 -2.52 5.69
N ILE A 392 -8.87 -3.46 6.32
CA ILE A 392 -9.86 -3.20 7.36
C ILE A 392 -9.55 -4.09 8.56
N VAL A 393 -9.43 -3.47 9.75
CA VAL A 393 -9.23 -4.18 11.01
C VAL A 393 -10.28 -3.77 12.02
N PRO A 394 -11.14 -4.67 12.49
CA PRO A 394 -12.06 -4.38 13.58
C PRO A 394 -11.34 -4.37 14.93
N GLY A 395 -11.85 -3.58 15.85
CA GLY A 395 -11.30 -3.50 17.20
C GLY A 395 -12.29 -2.93 18.20
N ARG A 396 -11.82 -2.77 19.44
CA ARG A 396 -12.56 -2.14 20.54
C ARG A 396 -11.61 -1.24 21.31
N PHE A 397 -12.04 -0.04 21.63
CA PHE A 397 -11.24 0.85 22.45
C PHE A 397 -11.21 0.39 23.90
N GLU A 398 -10.02 0.14 24.42
CA GLU A 398 -9.81 -0.28 25.81
C GLU A 398 -9.69 0.91 26.78
N SER A 399 -9.40 2.12 26.26
CA SER A 399 -9.20 3.35 27.05
C SER A 399 -9.59 4.59 26.26
N GLY A 400 -9.51 5.76 26.93
CA GLY A 400 -9.76 7.06 26.31
C GLY A 400 -11.24 7.40 26.15
N PRO A 401 -11.56 8.48 25.41
CA PRO A 401 -12.92 9.02 25.30
C PRO A 401 -13.92 8.08 24.59
N HIS A 402 -13.42 7.10 23.84
CA HIS A 402 -14.23 6.10 23.12
C HIS A 402 -14.18 4.72 23.77
N LYS A 403 -13.74 4.59 25.04
CA LYS A 403 -13.65 3.30 25.74
C LYS A 403 -14.94 2.48 25.57
N GLY A 404 -14.77 1.23 25.19
CA GLY A 404 -15.87 0.25 24.99
C GLY A 404 -16.51 0.32 23.60
N THR A 405 -16.28 1.35 22.81
CA THR A 405 -16.80 1.45 21.44
C THR A 405 -16.08 0.45 20.53
N LYS A 406 -16.84 -0.36 19.79
CA LYS A 406 -16.32 -1.17 18.67
C LYS A 406 -16.07 -0.27 17.47
N PHE A 407 -15.03 -0.54 16.73
CA PHE A 407 -14.62 0.28 15.59
C PHE A 407 -14.04 -0.54 14.45
N PHE A 408 -14.03 0.04 13.26
CA PHE A 408 -13.19 -0.36 12.14
C PHE A 408 -12.06 0.65 11.96
N ALA A 409 -10.83 0.15 11.98
CA ALA A 409 -9.67 0.90 11.51
C ALA A 409 -9.43 0.54 10.04
N CYS A 410 -9.39 1.55 9.18
CA CYS A 410 -9.23 1.38 7.76
C CYS A 410 -7.99 2.16 7.31
N VAL A 411 -7.13 1.52 6.54
CA VAL A 411 -6.10 2.20 5.78
C VAL A 411 -6.59 2.39 4.36
N ALA A 412 -6.42 3.59 3.83
CA ALA A 412 -7.03 3.99 2.57
C ALA A 412 -6.07 4.89 1.79
N GLY A 413 -6.12 4.85 0.48
CA GLY A 413 -5.24 5.58 -0.40
C GLY A 413 -4.99 7.03 0.03
N LYS A 414 -5.62 8.01 -0.60
CA LYS A 414 -5.44 9.44 -0.23
C LYS A 414 -6.02 9.80 1.13
N GLU A 415 -7.05 9.08 1.57
CA GLU A 415 -7.66 9.29 2.87
C GLU A 415 -6.75 8.88 4.04
N GLY A 416 -5.76 8.02 3.77
CA GLY A 416 -4.75 7.60 4.73
C GLY A 416 -5.28 6.65 5.77
N PHE A 417 -5.59 7.16 6.97
CA PHE A 417 -6.07 6.37 8.09
C PHE A 417 -7.44 6.87 8.58
N LEU A 418 -8.38 5.93 8.70
CA LEU A 418 -9.74 6.20 9.17
C LEU A 418 -10.08 5.31 10.36
N ILE A 419 -10.85 5.85 11.30
CA ILE A 419 -11.53 5.04 12.32
C ILE A 419 -13.02 5.41 12.29
N SER A 420 -13.88 4.42 12.09
CA SER A 420 -15.32 4.56 12.24
C SER A 420 -15.86 3.63 13.32
N ASP A 421 -16.99 3.97 13.96
CA ASP A 421 -17.72 3.00 14.75
C ASP A 421 -18.46 1.99 13.84
N PHE A 422 -19.08 0.99 14.44
CA PHE A 422 -19.82 -0.05 13.71
C PHE A 422 -21.13 0.47 13.06
N ASN A 423 -21.51 1.73 13.32
CA ASN A 423 -22.64 2.39 12.66
C ASN A 423 -22.20 3.33 11.52
N GLY A 424 -20.93 3.31 11.16
CA GLY A 424 -20.37 4.12 10.07
C GLY A 424 -20.04 5.56 10.45
N LYS A 425 -20.17 5.93 11.74
CA LYS A 425 -19.80 7.27 12.21
C LYS A 425 -18.27 7.38 12.25
N LEU A 426 -17.74 8.34 11.53
CA LEU A 426 -16.30 8.63 11.54
C LEU A 426 -15.88 9.20 12.91
N LEU A 427 -14.94 8.52 13.56
CA LEU A 427 -14.36 8.92 14.86
C LEU A 427 -13.04 9.63 14.68
N LYS A 428 -12.25 9.23 13.66
CA LYS A 428 -10.97 9.85 13.32
C LYS A 428 -10.68 9.69 11.84
N LYS A 429 -10.06 10.71 11.27
CA LYS A 429 -9.46 10.71 9.93
C LYS A 429 -8.11 11.41 10.02
N ASP A 430 -7.09 10.82 9.41
CA ASP A 430 -5.76 11.40 9.34
C ASP A 430 -5.13 11.12 7.98
N GLY A 431 -4.98 12.17 7.18
CA GLY A 431 -4.42 12.10 5.85
C GLY A 431 -2.90 11.90 5.89
N ILE A 432 -2.44 10.69 6.09
CA ILE A 432 -1.01 10.32 6.10
C ILE A 432 -0.48 9.91 4.73
N GLY A 433 -1.27 10.07 3.68
CA GLY A 433 -1.00 9.56 2.35
C GLY A 433 -1.41 8.10 2.20
N HIS A 434 -1.01 7.46 1.10
CA HIS A 434 -1.31 6.06 0.84
C HIS A 434 -0.71 5.17 1.93
N ALA A 435 -1.56 4.44 2.64
CA ALA A 435 -1.17 3.53 3.72
C ALA A 435 -1.65 2.11 3.41
N GLN A 436 -0.80 1.14 3.73
CA GLN A 436 -1.07 -0.30 3.65
C GLN A 436 -0.66 -1.00 4.93
#